data_3acaf1dd2b29e7231b14617bab8d152b
#
_entry.id   3acaf1dd2b29e7231b14617bab8d152b
#
_cell.length_a   1.000
_cell.length_b   1.000
_cell.length_c   1.000
_cell.angle_alpha   90.00
_cell.angle_beta   90.00
_cell.angle_gamma   90.00
#
_symmetry.space_group_name_H-M   'P 1'
#
loop_
_entity.id
_entity.type
_entity.pdbx_description
1 polymer ?
#
loop_
_entity_poly.entity_id
_entity_poly.type
_entity_poly.pdbx_seq_one_letter_code
_entity_poly.pdbx_strand_id
1 'polypeptide(L)'
;GTARGFSSLCMARAMDDAGATGKILTFDVLPHDAPMLWNCLLDADGPRTRAQLLSDYARLIERYIVFFHGDSVRALHRMSAPRVHVAFLDAVHTYDQVLAECAAVCGRQQRGDLIVFDDYTSSYPGVIQAADQVCRTHGYDGRVIEASDQRRYLIAERR
;
A
#
# COMPACT_ATOMS: atom_id res chain seq x y z
N GLY A 1 -2.10 0.29 5.01
CA GLY A 1 -3.25 1.22 5.15
C GLY A 1 -3.25 2.35 4.14
N THR A 2 -4.39 2.95 3.91
CA THR A 2 -4.49 4.14 3.04
C THR A 2 -4.05 5.42 3.76
N ALA A 3 -4.31 5.50 5.04
CA ALA A 3 -4.11 6.68 5.88
C ALA A 3 -4.66 7.95 5.20
N ARG A 4 -3.82 8.98 5.00
CA ARG A 4 -4.19 10.21 4.29
C ARG A 4 -4.32 10.05 2.76
N GLY A 5 -3.89 8.93 2.19
CA GLY A 5 -3.91 8.67 0.75
C GLY A 5 -2.66 9.11 -0.01
N PHE A 6 -1.61 9.57 0.68
CA PHE A 6 -0.42 10.12 0.03
C PHE A 6 0.27 9.13 -0.91
N SER A 7 0.56 7.91 -0.44
CA SER A 7 1.20 6.87 -1.26
C SER A 7 0.35 6.50 -2.48
N SER A 8 -0.98 6.40 -2.29
CA SER A 8 -1.91 6.14 -3.40
C SER A 8 -1.93 7.27 -4.42
N LEU A 9 -1.86 8.54 -3.97
CA LEU A 9 -1.77 9.70 -4.88
C LEU A 9 -0.46 9.73 -5.65
N CYS A 10 0.67 9.44 -4.99
CA CYS A 10 1.97 9.37 -5.66
C CYS A 10 1.96 8.30 -6.77
N MET A 11 1.40 7.13 -6.48
CA MET A 11 1.25 6.06 -7.48
C MET A 11 0.30 6.47 -8.61
N ALA A 12 -0.84 7.10 -8.30
CA ALA A 12 -1.78 7.59 -9.31
C ALA A 12 -1.16 8.66 -10.20
N ARG A 13 -0.36 9.56 -9.64
CA ARG A 13 0.38 10.56 -10.41
C ARG A 13 1.40 9.91 -11.31
N ALA A 14 2.18 8.94 -10.83
CA ALA A 14 3.14 8.23 -11.66
C ALA A 14 2.46 7.46 -12.82
N MET A 15 1.29 6.86 -12.58
CA MET A 15 0.49 6.23 -13.62
C MET A 15 -0.01 7.26 -14.66
N ASP A 16 -0.46 8.42 -14.23
CA ASP A 16 -0.94 9.49 -15.13
C ASP A 16 0.21 10.03 -15.99
N ASP A 17 1.37 10.30 -15.40
CA ASP A 17 2.57 10.78 -16.11
C ASP A 17 3.09 9.76 -17.12
N ALA A 18 3.00 8.46 -16.81
CA ALA A 18 3.40 7.38 -17.70
C ALA A 18 2.33 7.00 -18.74
N GLY A 19 1.14 7.60 -18.71
CA GLY A 19 0.01 7.18 -19.53
C GLY A 19 -0.46 5.74 -19.27
N ALA A 20 -0.17 5.20 -18.07
CA ALA A 20 -0.49 3.83 -17.74
C ALA A 20 -2.00 3.64 -17.51
N THR A 21 -2.47 2.41 -17.79
CA THR A 21 -3.84 1.98 -17.54
C THR A 21 -3.90 1.07 -16.32
N GLY A 22 -5.06 1.03 -15.65
CA GLY A 22 -5.28 0.17 -14.49
C GLY A 22 -5.89 0.93 -13.32
N LYS A 23 -5.97 0.26 -12.17
CA LYS A 23 -6.51 0.83 -10.92
C LYS A 23 -5.61 0.52 -9.74
N ILE A 24 -5.57 1.45 -8.81
CA ILE A 24 -4.97 1.31 -7.49
C ILE A 24 -6.10 0.95 -6.53
N LEU A 25 -6.04 -0.24 -5.96
CA LEU A 25 -6.96 -0.67 -4.92
C LEU A 25 -6.29 -0.40 -3.57
N THR A 26 -6.89 0.46 -2.76
CA THR A 26 -6.31 0.82 -1.45
C THR A 26 -7.28 0.50 -0.33
N PHE A 27 -6.77 -0.05 0.78
CA PHE A 27 -7.55 -0.61 1.88
C PHE A 27 -7.22 0.10 3.18
N ASP A 28 -8.25 0.42 3.98
CA ASP A 28 -8.07 0.99 5.30
C ASP A 28 -9.23 0.65 6.23
N VAL A 29 -8.93 0.44 7.49
CA VAL A 29 -9.94 0.31 8.54
C VAL A 29 -10.55 1.67 8.93
N LEU A 30 -9.86 2.77 8.59
CA LEU A 30 -10.39 4.12 8.77
C LEU A 30 -11.38 4.43 7.65
N PRO A 31 -12.58 4.93 7.98
CA PRO A 31 -13.60 5.24 6.99
C PRO A 31 -13.17 6.41 6.09
N HIS A 32 -13.64 6.40 4.85
CA HIS A 32 -13.31 7.43 3.87
C HIS A 32 -14.12 8.72 4.06
N ASP A 33 -15.32 8.58 4.57
CA ASP A 33 -16.38 9.59 4.66
C ASP A 33 -16.67 10.10 6.08
N ALA A 34 -16.00 9.57 7.10
CA ALA A 34 -16.11 10.06 8.47
C ALA A 34 -15.07 11.16 8.77
N PRO A 35 -15.50 12.30 9.37
CA PRO A 35 -14.57 13.35 9.77
C PRO A 35 -13.65 12.90 10.91
N MET A 36 -12.35 13.14 10.78
CA MET A 36 -11.34 12.86 11.80
C MET A 36 -10.14 13.80 11.67
N LEU A 37 -9.28 13.84 12.67
CA LEU A 37 -7.98 14.50 12.62
C LEU A 37 -6.98 13.55 11.95
N TRP A 38 -6.19 14.09 11.03
CA TRP A 38 -5.29 13.31 10.17
C TRP A 38 -3.80 13.44 10.54
N ASN A 39 -3.51 14.10 11.65
CA ASN A 39 -2.16 14.45 12.07
C ASN A 39 -1.40 15.22 10.96
N CYS A 40 -2.01 16.29 10.48
CA CYS A 40 -1.47 17.18 9.45
C CYS A 40 -1.82 18.64 9.71
N LEU A 41 -1.21 19.55 8.95
CA LEU A 41 -1.40 21.00 9.13
C LEU A 41 -2.87 21.43 8.97
N LEU A 42 -3.65 20.74 8.16
CA LEU A 42 -5.07 21.07 7.94
C LEU A 42 -5.97 20.74 9.14
N ASP A 43 -5.46 20.02 10.13
CA ASP A 43 -6.20 19.72 11.36
C ASP A 43 -6.45 20.97 12.22
N ALA A 44 -5.71 22.05 11.98
CA ALA A 44 -5.95 23.34 12.61
C ALA A 44 -7.34 23.90 12.28
N ASP A 45 -7.89 23.53 11.12
CA ASP A 45 -9.22 23.95 10.68
C ASP A 45 -10.34 22.97 11.14
N GLY A 46 -9.99 21.93 11.92
CA GLY A 46 -10.89 20.93 12.46
C GLY A 46 -10.92 19.60 11.67
N PRO A 47 -11.75 18.64 12.16
CA PRO A 47 -11.84 17.32 11.54
C PRO A 47 -12.34 17.36 10.09
N ARG A 48 -11.75 16.55 9.22
CA ARG A 48 -12.10 16.40 7.80
C ARG A 48 -12.29 14.94 7.43
N THR A 49 -13.13 14.68 6.44
CA THR A 49 -13.17 13.37 5.80
C THR A 49 -11.93 13.18 4.90
N ARG A 50 -11.54 11.94 4.61
CA ARG A 50 -10.48 11.68 3.62
C ARG A 50 -10.86 12.26 2.26
N ALA A 51 -12.13 12.20 1.88
CA ALA A 51 -12.61 12.78 0.64
C ALA A 51 -12.38 14.31 0.58
N GLN A 52 -12.64 15.04 1.67
CA GLN A 52 -12.36 16.47 1.77
C GLN A 52 -10.85 16.76 1.74
N LEU A 53 -10.04 15.94 2.42
CA LEU A 53 -8.58 16.08 2.44
C LEU A 53 -7.96 15.93 1.04
N LEU A 54 -8.57 15.11 0.20
CA LEU A 54 -8.07 14.77 -1.13
C LEU A 54 -8.80 15.49 -2.28
N SER A 55 -9.66 16.47 -1.98
CA SER A 55 -10.53 17.13 -2.97
C SER A 55 -9.77 17.72 -4.16
N ASP A 56 -8.58 18.28 -3.94
CA ASP A 56 -7.76 18.89 -4.98
C ASP A 56 -7.22 17.88 -6.01
N TYR A 57 -7.31 16.58 -5.69
CA TYR A 57 -6.81 15.48 -6.52
C TYR A 57 -7.93 14.65 -7.16
N ALA A 58 -9.17 15.20 -7.21
CA ALA A 58 -10.37 14.48 -7.65
C ALA A 58 -10.17 13.74 -8.99
N ARG A 59 -9.52 14.38 -9.98
CA ARG A 59 -9.25 13.78 -11.30
C ARG A 59 -8.38 12.51 -11.22
N LEU A 60 -7.33 12.51 -10.41
CA LEU A 60 -6.47 11.34 -10.23
C LEU A 60 -7.18 10.23 -9.48
N ILE A 61 -7.97 10.61 -8.47
CA ILE A 61 -8.75 9.66 -7.67
C ILE A 61 -9.76 8.95 -8.56
N GLU A 62 -10.60 9.68 -9.26
CA GLU A 62 -11.63 9.11 -10.13
C GLU A 62 -11.03 8.18 -11.20
N ARG A 63 -9.92 8.60 -11.78
CA ARG A 63 -9.26 7.83 -12.84
C ARG A 63 -8.57 6.57 -12.34
N TYR A 64 -7.90 6.62 -11.19
CA TYR A 64 -6.95 5.57 -10.80
C TYR A 64 -7.25 4.88 -9.48
N ILE A 65 -7.92 5.53 -8.49
CA ILE A 65 -7.98 5.02 -7.12
C ILE A 65 -9.36 4.46 -6.79
N VAL A 66 -9.39 3.30 -6.15
CA VAL A 66 -10.59 2.72 -5.55
C VAL A 66 -10.31 2.48 -4.07
N PHE A 67 -11.08 3.14 -3.21
CA PHE A 67 -10.97 3.01 -1.76
C PHE A 67 -11.85 1.87 -1.25
N PHE A 68 -11.27 1.02 -0.42
CA PHE A 68 -11.99 -0.03 0.29
C PHE A 68 -11.91 0.23 1.79
N HIS A 69 -13.06 0.36 2.43
CA HIS A 69 -13.16 0.45 3.88
C HIS A 69 -13.18 -0.95 4.47
N GLY A 70 -12.21 -1.27 5.34
CA GLY A 70 -12.12 -2.53 6.06
C GLY A 70 -10.71 -3.11 6.09
N ASP A 71 -10.62 -4.27 6.70
CA ASP A 71 -9.38 -5.04 6.82
C ASP A 71 -8.90 -5.54 5.45
N SER A 72 -7.63 -5.27 5.13
CA SER A 72 -7.00 -5.58 3.83
C SER A 72 -7.02 -7.08 3.52
N VAL A 73 -6.68 -7.92 4.49
CA VAL A 73 -6.62 -9.38 4.32
C VAL A 73 -8.00 -9.94 4.02
N ARG A 74 -9.01 -9.54 4.80
CA ARG A 74 -10.40 -9.99 4.59
C ARG A 74 -10.95 -9.51 3.24
N ALA A 75 -10.67 -8.27 2.88
CA ALA A 75 -11.11 -7.72 1.61
C ALA A 75 -10.46 -8.45 0.43
N LEU A 76 -9.14 -8.61 0.45
CA LEU A 76 -8.40 -9.30 -0.59
C LEU A 76 -8.85 -10.76 -0.78
N HIS A 77 -9.13 -11.49 0.31
CA HIS A 77 -9.62 -12.87 0.20
C HIS A 77 -11.02 -12.98 -0.43
N ARG A 78 -11.87 -11.96 -0.25
CA ARG A 78 -13.23 -11.94 -0.81
C ARG A 78 -13.30 -11.40 -2.24
N MET A 79 -12.26 -10.74 -2.68
CA MET A 79 -12.22 -10.17 -4.03
C MET A 79 -11.77 -11.22 -5.04
N SER A 80 -12.51 -11.35 -6.12
CA SER A 80 -12.02 -11.98 -7.35
C SER A 80 -11.08 -10.99 -8.06
N ALA A 81 -9.97 -10.63 -7.38
CA ALA A 81 -9.04 -9.65 -7.92
C ALA A 81 -8.26 -10.24 -9.11
N PRO A 82 -8.04 -9.43 -10.16
CA PRO A 82 -7.17 -9.79 -11.26
C PRO A 82 -5.71 -9.85 -10.77
N ARG A 83 -4.77 -10.01 -11.70
CA ARG A 83 -3.33 -9.92 -11.45
C ARG A 83 -2.97 -8.64 -10.69
N VAL A 84 -2.11 -8.78 -9.69
CA VAL A 84 -1.55 -7.67 -8.90
C VAL A 84 -0.13 -7.39 -9.38
N HIS A 85 0.05 -6.35 -10.19
CA HIS A 85 1.36 -5.99 -10.75
C HIS A 85 2.29 -5.41 -9.70
N VAL A 86 1.75 -4.58 -8.81
CA VAL A 86 2.50 -3.95 -7.71
C VAL A 86 1.65 -3.99 -6.46
N ALA A 87 2.21 -4.48 -5.36
CA ALA A 87 1.63 -4.37 -4.02
C ALA A 87 2.54 -3.50 -3.14
N PHE A 88 1.97 -2.49 -2.49
CA PHE A 88 2.66 -1.66 -1.50
C PHE A 88 2.08 -1.99 -0.13
N LEU A 89 2.88 -2.61 0.73
CA LEU A 89 2.50 -3.08 2.06
C LEU A 89 3.00 -2.11 3.12
N ASP A 90 2.07 -1.36 3.70
CA ASP A 90 2.31 -0.32 4.70
C ASP A 90 1.08 -0.19 5.61
N ALA A 91 0.74 -1.24 6.35
CA ALA A 91 -0.43 -1.24 7.22
C ALA A 91 -0.05 -1.48 8.69
N VAL A 92 0.07 -2.73 9.09
CA VAL A 92 0.46 -3.14 10.44
C VAL A 92 1.81 -3.85 10.38
N HIS A 93 2.80 -3.32 11.11
CA HIS A 93 4.19 -3.74 11.02
C HIS A 93 4.50 -4.99 11.87
N THR A 94 3.54 -5.93 11.96
CA THR A 94 3.73 -7.23 12.62
C THR A 94 4.02 -8.32 11.61
N TYR A 95 4.81 -9.32 12.02
CA TYR A 95 5.14 -10.46 11.20
C TYR A 95 3.91 -11.18 10.61
N ASP A 96 2.92 -11.50 11.47
CA ASP A 96 1.74 -12.25 11.06
C ASP A 96 0.87 -11.48 10.06
N GLN A 97 0.71 -10.16 10.27
CA GLN A 97 -0.10 -9.33 9.37
C GLN A 97 0.56 -9.20 7.99
N VAL A 98 1.86 -8.95 7.95
CA VAL A 98 2.60 -8.84 6.67
C VAL A 98 2.53 -10.17 5.91
N LEU A 99 2.70 -11.31 6.59
CA LEU A 99 2.54 -12.62 5.95
C LEU A 99 1.14 -12.86 5.42
N ALA A 100 0.10 -12.49 6.17
CA ALA A 100 -1.28 -12.65 5.74
C ALA A 100 -1.61 -11.79 4.50
N GLU A 101 -1.11 -10.56 4.44
CA GLU A 101 -1.24 -9.70 3.25
C GLU A 101 -0.48 -10.28 2.05
N CYS A 102 0.76 -10.75 2.26
CA CYS A 102 1.53 -11.43 1.22
C CYS A 102 0.83 -12.68 0.68
N ALA A 103 0.26 -13.52 1.55
CA ALA A 103 -0.46 -14.71 1.14
C ALA A 103 -1.65 -14.38 0.20
N ALA A 104 -2.32 -13.25 0.43
CA ALA A 104 -3.41 -12.78 -0.43
C ALA A 104 -2.92 -12.21 -1.77
N VAL A 105 -1.67 -11.76 -1.85
CA VAL A 105 -1.07 -11.11 -3.03
C VAL A 105 -0.27 -12.09 -3.89
N CYS A 106 0.60 -12.92 -3.29
CA CYS A 106 1.57 -13.76 -4.00
C CYS A 106 0.94 -14.69 -5.05
N GLY A 107 -0.24 -15.26 -4.74
CA GLY A 107 -0.96 -16.13 -5.68
C GLY A 107 -1.54 -15.40 -6.90
N ARG A 108 -1.49 -14.06 -6.92
CA ARG A 108 -2.01 -13.20 -8.00
C ARG A 108 -0.91 -12.48 -8.77
N GLN A 109 0.33 -12.78 -8.44
CA GLN A 109 1.50 -12.19 -9.09
C GLN A 109 2.17 -13.18 -10.04
N GLN A 110 2.72 -12.63 -11.09
CA GLN A 110 3.48 -13.33 -12.12
C GLN A 110 4.91 -12.79 -12.15
N ARG A 111 5.76 -13.41 -12.93
CA ARG A 111 7.14 -12.96 -13.13
C ARG A 111 7.19 -11.47 -13.51
N GLY A 112 8.06 -10.73 -12.83
CA GLY A 112 8.25 -9.30 -12.99
C GLY A 112 7.31 -8.41 -12.17
N ASP A 113 6.31 -9.00 -11.46
CA ASP A 113 5.47 -8.24 -10.53
C ASP A 113 6.21 -7.95 -9.23
N LEU A 114 5.82 -6.88 -8.55
CA LEU A 114 6.54 -6.33 -7.41
C LEU A 114 5.73 -6.36 -6.11
N ILE A 115 6.41 -6.62 -5.01
CA ILE A 115 5.95 -6.25 -3.66
C ILE A 115 6.93 -5.21 -3.10
N VAL A 116 6.41 -4.11 -2.60
CA VAL A 116 7.17 -3.10 -1.88
C VAL A 116 6.76 -3.16 -0.42
N PHE A 117 7.71 -3.49 0.45
CA PHE A 117 7.55 -3.44 1.90
C PHE A 117 8.04 -2.10 2.41
N ASP A 118 7.16 -1.30 3.02
CA ASP A 118 7.56 -0.10 3.74
C ASP A 118 8.15 -0.49 5.11
N ASP A 119 8.88 0.42 5.71
CA ASP A 119 9.45 0.26 7.04
C ASP A 119 10.33 -1.01 7.22
N TYR A 120 11.08 -1.40 6.19
CA TYR A 120 12.06 -2.48 6.26
C TYR A 120 13.29 -2.07 7.08
N THR A 121 13.07 -1.84 8.39
CA THR A 121 14.07 -1.33 9.34
C THR A 121 14.11 -2.14 10.63
N SER A 122 15.20 -2.00 11.40
CA SER A 122 15.34 -2.63 12.71
C SER A 122 14.28 -2.19 13.74
N SER A 123 13.62 -1.07 13.52
CA SER A 123 12.50 -0.62 14.35
C SER A 123 11.26 -1.52 14.18
N TYR A 124 11.15 -2.21 13.04
CA TYR A 124 10.05 -3.10 12.72
C TYR A 124 10.54 -4.50 12.33
N PRO A 125 11.11 -5.27 13.27
CA PRO A 125 11.70 -6.57 12.97
C PRO A 125 10.71 -7.59 12.39
N GLY A 126 9.42 -7.45 12.68
CA GLY A 126 8.35 -8.26 12.09
C GLY A 126 8.24 -8.09 10.58
N VAL A 127 8.42 -6.87 10.06
CA VAL A 127 8.43 -6.59 8.62
C VAL A 127 9.62 -7.28 7.96
N ILE A 128 10.84 -7.13 8.53
CA ILE A 128 12.06 -7.77 8.00
C ILE A 128 11.86 -9.28 7.92
N GLN A 129 11.45 -9.91 9.03
CA GLN A 129 11.29 -11.37 9.10
C GLN A 129 10.27 -11.89 8.08
N ALA A 130 9.12 -11.21 7.96
CA ALA A 130 8.07 -11.60 7.02
C ALA A 130 8.51 -11.42 5.56
N ALA A 131 9.08 -10.28 5.23
CA ALA A 131 9.56 -9.97 3.88
C ALA A 131 10.65 -10.94 3.41
N ASP A 132 11.64 -11.22 4.27
CA ASP A 132 12.70 -12.19 3.98
C ASP A 132 12.15 -13.61 3.79
N GLN A 133 11.18 -14.00 4.61
CA GLN A 133 10.52 -15.29 4.44
C GLN A 133 9.77 -15.36 3.10
N VAL A 134 8.99 -14.35 2.76
CA VAL A 134 8.25 -14.28 1.49
C VAL A 134 9.20 -14.36 0.30
N CYS A 135 10.30 -13.62 0.31
CA CYS A 135 11.30 -13.69 -0.73
C CYS A 135 11.84 -15.13 -0.93
N ARG A 136 12.17 -15.81 0.16
CA ARG A 136 12.68 -17.18 0.10
C ARG A 136 11.64 -18.20 -0.34
N THR A 137 10.42 -18.13 0.21
CA THR A 137 9.41 -19.20 0.04
C THR A 137 8.56 -19.04 -1.21
N HIS A 138 8.41 -17.81 -1.71
CA HIS A 138 7.57 -17.53 -2.88
C HIS A 138 8.39 -17.10 -4.12
N GLY A 139 9.71 -17.14 -4.05
CA GLY A 139 10.58 -16.89 -5.19
C GLY A 139 10.58 -15.43 -5.65
N TYR A 140 10.91 -14.52 -4.75
CA TYR A 140 11.16 -13.11 -5.06
C TYR A 140 12.65 -12.78 -4.89
N ASP A 141 13.14 -11.89 -5.74
CA ASP A 141 14.43 -11.24 -5.59
C ASP A 141 14.25 -9.89 -4.89
N GLY A 142 14.80 -9.78 -3.66
CA GLY A 142 14.67 -8.59 -2.83
C GLY A 142 15.83 -7.62 -3.03
N ARG A 143 15.52 -6.32 -3.15
CA ARG A 143 16.50 -5.23 -3.15
C ARG A 143 16.08 -4.16 -2.15
N VAL A 144 16.97 -3.83 -1.21
CA VAL A 144 16.77 -2.75 -0.25
C VAL A 144 17.04 -1.40 -0.90
N ILE A 145 16.14 -0.43 -0.66
CA ILE A 145 16.31 0.96 -1.06
C ILE A 145 16.28 1.82 0.20
N GLU A 146 17.29 2.64 0.39
CA GLU A 146 17.34 3.67 1.43
C GLU A 146 16.84 4.99 0.85
N ALA A 147 15.73 5.51 1.40
CA ALA A 147 15.10 6.74 0.91
C ALA A 147 15.50 7.98 1.71
N SER A 148 15.79 7.84 3.00
CA SER A 148 16.31 8.87 3.89
C SER A 148 16.82 8.22 5.18
N ASP A 149 17.37 9.02 6.10
CA ASP A 149 18.13 8.61 7.29
C ASP A 149 17.52 7.49 8.15
N GLN A 150 16.23 7.24 8.03
CA GLN A 150 15.56 6.18 8.80
C GLN A 150 14.52 5.39 7.98
N ARG A 151 14.37 5.68 6.69
CA ARG A 151 13.33 5.07 5.86
C ARG A 151 13.94 4.13 4.82
N ARG A 152 13.58 2.87 4.94
CA ARG A 152 14.03 1.82 4.03
C ARG A 152 12.84 1.06 3.49
N TYR A 153 12.95 0.69 2.23
CA TYR A 153 12.01 -0.18 1.54
C TYR A 153 12.73 -1.45 1.11
N LEU A 154 12.03 -2.58 1.17
CA LEU A 154 12.43 -3.76 0.40
C LEU A 154 11.53 -3.82 -0.84
N ILE A 155 12.12 -3.78 -2.03
CA ILE A 155 11.43 -4.07 -3.28
C ILE A 155 11.72 -5.51 -3.66
N ALA A 156 10.69 -6.33 -3.71
CA ALA A 156 10.75 -7.74 -4.03
C ALA A 156 10.12 -8.01 -5.39
N GLU A 157 10.91 -8.47 -6.37
CA GLU A 157 10.47 -8.79 -7.73
C GLU A 157 10.22 -10.30 -7.85
N ARG A 158 9.06 -10.68 -8.41
CA ARG A 158 8.69 -12.06 -8.66
C ARG A 158 9.57 -12.66 -9.78
N ARG A 159 10.23 -13.81 -9.49
CA ARG A 159 11.05 -14.59 -10.47
C ARG A 159 10.21 -15.24 -11.54
#